data_8a24a20b023534ed622413d2420c102c
#
_entry.id   8a24a20b023534ed622413d2420c102c
#
_cell.length_a   1.000
_cell.length_b   1.000
_cell.length_c   1.000
_cell.angle_alpha   90.00
_cell.angle_beta   90.00
_cell.angle_gamma   90.00
#
_symmetry.space_group_name_H-M   'P 1'
#
loop_
_entity.id
_entity.type
_entity.pdbx_description
1 polymer ?
#
loop_
_entity_poly.entity_id
_entity_poly.type
_entity_poly.pdbx_seq_one_letter_code
_entity_poly.pdbx_strand_id
1 'polypeptide(L)'
;MCIRDRGETIYTWHSDYCSSTTPHIIFSVSKSLTALLIGCLIDEGLLSEETLVSQIIPETKGSAFEDASVRNLLDMSVSSNFIEDYEATSGIFLDYRQSTGWNPQDIDDTSHLKSFLLSLKKNTHKHGEKFEYHSTNTDMLGIIIEKCTGKKYAQYFFEKLMRPLGAQDDAY
;
A
#
# COMPACT_ATOMS: atom_id res chain seq x y z
N MET A 1 3.20 -5.24 -24.85
CA MET A 1 2.66 -6.56 -24.47
C MET A 1 3.81 -7.56 -24.51
N CYS A 2 3.92 -8.39 -23.48
CA CYS A 2 4.91 -9.46 -23.43
C CYS A 2 4.18 -10.77 -23.07
N ILE A 3 4.39 -11.82 -23.84
CA ILE A 3 3.87 -13.15 -23.58
C ILE A 3 5.03 -14.03 -23.14
N ARG A 4 4.89 -14.69 -22.01
CA ARG A 4 5.89 -15.63 -21.47
C ARG A 4 5.30 -17.01 -21.32
N ASP A 5 6.11 -18.02 -21.57
CA ASP A 5 5.83 -19.43 -21.29
C ASP A 5 7.02 -20.04 -20.57
N ARG A 6 6.78 -20.68 -19.42
CA ARG A 6 7.81 -21.35 -18.60
C ARG A 6 9.07 -20.51 -18.34
N GLY A 7 8.88 -19.21 -18.11
CA GLY A 7 9.96 -18.26 -17.86
C GLY A 7 10.60 -17.65 -19.12
N GLU A 8 10.31 -18.18 -20.31
CA GLU A 8 10.84 -17.67 -21.58
C GLU A 8 9.90 -16.65 -22.21
N THR A 9 10.45 -15.58 -22.78
CA THR A 9 9.68 -14.60 -23.54
C THR A 9 9.48 -15.13 -24.95
N ILE A 10 8.24 -15.47 -25.32
CA ILE A 10 7.90 -16.01 -26.65
C ILE A 10 7.39 -14.95 -27.61
N TYR A 11 6.92 -13.81 -27.10
CA TYR A 11 6.46 -12.70 -27.91
C TYR A 11 6.55 -11.38 -27.16
N THR A 12 7.03 -10.34 -27.83
CA THR A 12 7.04 -8.97 -27.32
C THR A 12 6.52 -8.01 -28.39
N TRP A 13 5.63 -7.12 -27.99
CA TRP A 13 5.12 -6.04 -28.81
C TRP A 13 5.05 -4.74 -28.02
N HIS A 14 5.45 -3.67 -28.65
CA HIS A 14 5.37 -2.31 -28.14
C HIS A 14 4.58 -1.45 -29.12
N SER A 15 3.80 -0.49 -28.64
CA SER A 15 3.21 0.55 -29.49
C SER A 15 4.28 1.53 -29.93
N ASP A 16 3.96 2.37 -30.91
CA ASP A 16 4.90 3.37 -31.45
C ASP A 16 5.41 4.38 -30.40
N TYR A 17 4.70 4.50 -29.28
CA TYR A 17 5.04 5.41 -28.17
C TYR A 17 5.80 4.73 -27.02
N CYS A 18 6.05 3.44 -27.11
CA CYS A 18 6.66 2.64 -26.04
C CYS A 18 7.82 1.80 -26.56
N SER A 19 8.77 1.52 -25.69
CA SER A 19 9.88 0.60 -25.92
C SER A 19 9.96 -0.44 -24.80
N SER A 20 10.93 -1.34 -24.87
CA SER A 20 11.21 -2.30 -23.79
C SER A 20 11.65 -1.63 -22.48
N THR A 21 12.11 -0.39 -22.54
CA THR A 21 12.63 0.38 -21.40
C THR A 21 11.72 1.53 -20.97
N THR A 22 10.57 1.71 -21.61
CA THR A 22 9.61 2.76 -21.24
C THR A 22 8.97 2.42 -19.90
N PRO A 23 9.12 3.27 -18.85
CA PRO A 23 8.46 3.06 -17.57
C PRO A 23 6.93 3.10 -17.71
N HIS A 24 6.26 2.21 -17.01
CA HIS A 24 4.80 2.17 -16.95
C HIS A 24 4.33 2.28 -15.51
N ILE A 25 3.34 3.14 -15.29
CA ILE A 25 2.66 3.18 -14.00
C ILE A 25 1.85 1.90 -13.83
N ILE A 26 2.03 1.24 -12.68
CA ILE A 26 1.38 -0.05 -12.38
C ILE A 26 0.19 0.08 -11.43
N PHE A 27 -0.10 1.31 -10.96
CA PHE A 27 -1.22 1.58 -10.05
C PHE A 27 -1.32 0.53 -8.93
N SER A 28 -2.49 -0.05 -8.75
CA SER A 28 -2.79 -0.97 -7.64
C SER A 28 -2.10 -2.33 -7.72
N VAL A 29 -1.37 -2.65 -8.80
CA VAL A 29 -0.47 -3.81 -8.80
C VAL A 29 0.60 -3.66 -7.69
N SER A 30 0.98 -2.43 -7.34
CA SER A 30 1.90 -2.13 -6.23
C SER A 30 1.43 -2.70 -4.88
N LYS A 31 0.12 -2.85 -4.66
CA LYS A 31 -0.44 -3.44 -3.44
C LYS A 31 -0.02 -4.90 -3.26
N SER A 32 0.05 -5.65 -4.36
CA SER A 32 0.53 -7.04 -4.35
C SER A 32 2.00 -7.12 -3.94
N LEU A 33 2.82 -6.16 -4.37
CA LEU A 33 4.23 -6.07 -3.97
C LEU A 33 4.37 -5.74 -2.48
N THR A 34 3.53 -4.84 -1.96
CA THR A 34 3.47 -4.54 -0.52
C THR A 34 3.10 -5.77 0.30
N ALA A 35 2.10 -6.55 -0.17
CA ALA A 35 1.72 -7.80 0.50
C ALA A 35 2.87 -8.82 0.53
N LEU A 36 3.65 -8.93 -0.54
CA LEU A 36 4.86 -9.79 -0.56
C LEU A 36 5.90 -9.33 0.46
N LEU A 37 6.11 -8.02 0.62
CA LEU A 37 7.03 -7.49 1.65
C LEU A 37 6.56 -7.81 3.07
N ILE A 38 5.25 -7.75 3.34
CA ILE A 38 4.69 -8.20 4.62
C ILE A 38 4.94 -9.71 4.80
N GLY A 39 4.77 -10.51 3.75
CA GLY A 39 5.13 -11.93 3.77
C GLY A 39 6.60 -12.17 4.15
N CYS A 40 7.52 -11.36 3.62
CA CYS A 40 8.94 -11.42 4.02
C CYS A 40 9.14 -11.11 5.52
N LEU A 41 8.44 -10.12 6.06
CA LEU A 41 8.52 -9.80 7.49
C LEU A 41 7.99 -10.92 8.38
N ILE A 42 6.93 -11.60 7.94
CA ILE A 42 6.36 -12.75 8.66
C ILE A 42 7.34 -13.93 8.62
N ASP A 43 7.91 -14.23 7.47
CA ASP A 43 8.89 -15.31 7.29
C ASP A 43 10.18 -15.07 8.12
N GLU A 44 10.58 -13.81 8.26
CA GLU A 44 11.70 -13.39 9.10
C GLU A 44 11.38 -13.38 10.61
N GLY A 45 10.14 -13.65 11.01
CA GLY A 45 9.69 -13.64 12.39
C GLY A 45 9.61 -12.23 13.01
N LEU A 46 9.63 -11.18 12.19
CA LEU A 46 9.55 -9.78 12.63
C LEU A 46 8.11 -9.30 12.80
N LEU A 47 7.15 -10.01 12.23
CA LEU A 47 5.74 -9.65 12.23
C LEU A 47 4.88 -10.92 12.27
N SER A 48 3.67 -10.81 12.83
CA SER A 48 2.61 -11.81 12.69
C SER A 48 1.39 -11.15 12.06
N GLU A 49 0.64 -11.90 11.26
CA GLU A 49 -0.61 -11.42 10.67
C GLU A 49 -1.68 -11.12 11.72
N GLU A 50 -1.58 -11.72 12.90
CA GLU A 50 -2.49 -11.48 14.04
C GLU A 50 -2.08 -10.25 14.88
N THR A 51 -0.92 -9.65 14.61
CA THR A 51 -0.46 -8.48 15.36
C THR A 51 -1.40 -7.30 15.11
N LEU A 52 -1.85 -6.65 16.18
CA LEU A 52 -2.67 -5.45 16.06
C LEU A 52 -1.82 -4.27 15.58
N VAL A 53 -2.39 -3.43 14.74
CA VAL A 53 -1.73 -2.24 14.20
C VAL A 53 -1.25 -1.31 15.33
N SER A 54 -2.05 -1.16 16.40
CA SER A 54 -1.69 -0.32 17.56
C SER A 54 -0.51 -0.85 18.38
N GLN A 55 -0.17 -2.11 18.25
CA GLN A 55 1.05 -2.66 18.90
C GLN A 55 2.33 -2.23 18.18
N ILE A 56 2.22 -1.96 16.87
CA ILE A 56 3.34 -1.51 16.02
C ILE A 56 3.37 0.03 15.95
N ILE A 57 2.18 0.63 15.84
CA ILE A 57 1.97 2.06 15.66
C ILE A 57 0.99 2.55 16.75
N PRO A 58 1.47 2.82 17.98
CA PRO A 58 0.61 3.23 19.10
C PRO A 58 -0.23 4.48 18.83
N GLU A 59 0.22 5.33 17.89
CA GLU A 59 -0.48 6.54 17.48
C GLU A 59 -1.82 6.27 16.79
N THR A 60 -2.09 5.02 16.37
CA THR A 60 -3.39 4.62 15.78
C THR A 60 -4.53 4.56 16.80
N LYS A 61 -4.23 4.77 18.08
CA LYS A 61 -5.25 4.83 19.13
C LYS A 61 -6.32 5.88 18.82
N GLY A 62 -7.58 5.47 18.85
CA GLY A 62 -8.74 6.31 18.50
C GLY A 62 -9.01 6.45 16.99
N SER A 63 -8.24 5.77 16.15
CA SER A 63 -8.47 5.67 14.70
C SER A 63 -9.18 4.35 14.33
N ALA A 64 -9.53 4.21 13.05
CA ALA A 64 -10.08 2.97 12.50
C ALA A 64 -9.10 1.78 12.59
N PHE A 65 -7.82 2.04 12.78
CA PHE A 65 -6.77 1.01 12.78
C PHE A 65 -6.39 0.51 14.18
N GLU A 66 -6.93 1.09 15.27
CA GLU A 66 -6.51 0.78 16.63
C GLU A 66 -6.55 -0.72 16.95
N ASP A 67 -7.66 -1.38 16.61
CA ASP A 67 -7.93 -2.80 16.91
C ASP A 67 -7.96 -3.67 15.63
N ALA A 68 -7.48 -3.14 14.50
CA ALA A 68 -7.29 -3.90 13.28
C ALA A 68 -6.01 -4.74 13.37
N SER A 69 -6.05 -5.98 12.89
CA SER A 69 -4.85 -6.80 12.72
C SER A 69 -4.17 -6.55 11.35
N VAL A 70 -2.92 -6.96 11.22
CA VAL A 70 -2.22 -6.99 9.93
C VAL A 70 -3.01 -7.82 8.91
N ARG A 71 -3.64 -8.92 9.35
CA ARG A 71 -4.52 -9.75 8.52
C ARG A 71 -5.69 -8.95 7.96
N ASN A 72 -6.34 -8.11 8.76
CA ASN A 72 -7.45 -7.28 8.28
C ASN A 72 -7.01 -6.28 7.20
N LEU A 73 -5.79 -5.74 7.30
CA LEU A 73 -5.21 -4.88 6.28
C LEU A 73 -4.97 -5.63 4.97
N LEU A 74 -4.36 -6.82 5.05
CA LEU A 74 -4.08 -7.68 3.89
C LEU A 74 -5.35 -8.12 3.18
N ASP A 75 -6.39 -8.45 3.94
CA ASP A 75 -7.68 -8.93 3.42
C ASP A 75 -8.60 -7.78 2.97
N MET A 76 -8.17 -6.52 3.02
CA MET A 76 -9.01 -5.35 2.73
C MET A 76 -10.32 -5.38 3.51
N SER A 77 -10.25 -5.69 4.81
CA SER A 77 -11.42 -5.90 5.67
C SER A 77 -11.42 -5.02 6.93
N VAL A 78 -10.65 -3.94 6.91
CA VAL A 78 -10.68 -2.93 7.98
C VAL A 78 -11.96 -2.13 7.90
N SER A 79 -12.74 -2.14 8.98
CA SER A 79 -13.92 -1.28 9.11
C SER A 79 -13.48 0.17 9.29
N SER A 80 -13.72 1.03 8.31
CA SER A 80 -13.42 2.45 8.38
C SER A 80 -14.49 3.29 7.67
N ASN A 81 -14.52 4.58 7.98
CA ASN A 81 -15.39 5.53 7.32
C ASN A 81 -14.81 6.05 5.98
N PHE A 82 -13.72 5.47 5.52
CA PHE A 82 -13.13 5.82 4.23
C PHE A 82 -14.02 5.29 3.09
N ILE A 83 -14.19 6.12 2.07
CA ILE A 83 -14.91 5.75 0.84
C ILE A 83 -13.98 6.07 -0.32
N GLU A 84 -13.60 5.04 -1.08
CA GLU A 84 -12.71 5.17 -2.24
C GLU A 84 -13.54 5.40 -3.52
N ASP A 85 -13.91 6.66 -3.74
CA ASP A 85 -14.70 7.10 -4.90
C ASP A 85 -13.81 7.90 -5.86
N TYR A 86 -13.42 7.27 -6.97
CA TYR A 86 -12.52 7.88 -7.96
C TYR A 86 -13.13 9.07 -8.72
N GLU A 87 -14.44 9.22 -8.71
CA GLU A 87 -15.14 10.34 -9.34
C GLU A 87 -15.34 11.52 -8.37
N ALA A 88 -15.06 11.32 -7.08
CA ALA A 88 -15.24 12.34 -6.07
C ALA A 88 -14.34 13.57 -6.33
N THR A 89 -14.97 14.74 -6.34
CA THR A 89 -14.30 16.04 -6.46
C THR A 89 -14.20 16.78 -5.13
N SER A 90 -14.69 16.19 -4.05
CA SER A 90 -14.66 16.73 -2.68
C SER A 90 -14.76 15.61 -1.66
N GLY A 91 -14.50 15.92 -0.38
CA GLY A 91 -14.64 14.99 0.74
C GLY A 91 -13.46 14.07 0.90
N ILE A 92 -13.66 13.01 1.69
CA ILE A 92 -12.60 12.15 2.24
C ILE A 92 -11.64 11.55 1.20
N PHE A 93 -12.12 11.27 -0.01
CA PHE A 93 -11.24 10.73 -1.06
C PHE A 93 -10.38 11.81 -1.72
N LEU A 94 -10.86 13.05 -1.82
CA LEU A 94 -10.03 14.17 -2.26
C LEU A 94 -8.94 14.46 -1.22
N ASP A 95 -9.30 14.49 0.07
CA ASP A 95 -8.35 14.70 1.17
C ASP A 95 -7.26 13.60 1.14
N TYR A 96 -7.66 12.35 0.88
CA TYR A 96 -6.73 11.24 0.67
C TYR A 96 -5.77 11.51 -0.50
N ARG A 97 -6.29 11.88 -1.67
CA ARG A 97 -5.46 12.14 -2.86
C ARG A 97 -4.49 13.30 -2.63
N GLN A 98 -4.88 14.30 -1.86
CA GLN A 98 -4.00 15.39 -1.46
C GLN A 98 -2.92 14.89 -0.49
N SER A 99 -3.27 14.10 0.51
CA SER A 99 -2.33 13.56 1.50
C SER A 99 -1.27 12.62 0.90
N THR A 100 -1.58 11.99 -0.24
CA THR A 100 -0.67 11.11 -1.00
C THR A 100 0.12 11.84 -2.09
N GLY A 101 -0.17 13.12 -2.34
CA GLY A 101 0.47 13.90 -3.41
C GLY A 101 -0.08 13.66 -4.82
N TRP A 102 -1.18 12.90 -4.98
CA TRP A 102 -1.85 12.74 -6.27
C TRP A 102 -2.53 14.02 -6.75
N ASN A 103 -3.08 14.79 -5.82
CA ASN A 103 -3.61 16.10 -6.08
C ASN A 103 -2.73 17.16 -5.41
N PRO A 104 -2.62 18.37 -5.98
CA PRO A 104 -1.95 19.47 -5.30
C PRO A 104 -2.56 19.70 -3.92
N GLN A 105 -1.70 19.90 -2.93
CA GLN A 105 -2.10 20.35 -1.60
C GLN A 105 -2.22 21.87 -1.60
N ASP A 106 -3.09 22.41 -0.76
CA ASP A 106 -3.05 23.83 -0.47
C ASP A 106 -1.71 24.18 0.18
N ILE A 107 -1.15 25.34 -0.14
CA ILE A 107 0.21 25.76 0.27
C ILE A 107 0.39 25.69 1.79
N ASP A 108 -0.69 25.88 2.54
CA ASP A 108 -0.70 25.88 4.00
C ASP A 108 -1.05 24.49 4.62
N ASP A 109 -1.41 23.51 3.79
CA ASP A 109 -1.76 22.16 4.27
C ASP A 109 -0.50 21.30 4.41
N THR A 110 -0.09 21.07 5.65
CA THR A 110 0.99 20.14 6.01
C THR A 110 0.48 18.73 6.33
N SER A 111 -0.78 18.42 6.00
CA SER A 111 -1.34 17.10 6.27
C SER A 111 -0.62 16.05 5.42
N HIS A 112 0.03 15.12 6.10
CA HIS A 112 0.73 14.01 5.47
C HIS A 112 -0.12 12.76 5.54
N LEU A 113 0.13 11.81 4.65
CA LEU A 113 -0.57 10.52 4.59
C LEU A 113 -0.79 9.87 5.97
N LYS A 114 0.24 9.85 6.83
CA LYS A 114 0.10 9.30 8.18
C LYS A 114 -0.98 10.02 8.99
N SER A 115 -1.04 11.35 8.96
CA SER A 115 -2.04 12.14 9.67
C SER A 115 -3.45 11.85 9.15
N PHE A 116 -3.58 11.74 7.83
CA PHE A 116 -4.84 11.34 7.21
C PHE A 116 -5.31 9.96 7.68
N LEU A 117 -4.43 8.94 7.63
CA LEU A 117 -4.77 7.59 8.09
C LEU A 117 -5.22 7.57 9.55
N LEU A 118 -4.54 8.32 10.43
CA LEU A 118 -4.90 8.43 11.85
C LEU A 118 -6.22 9.16 12.10
N SER A 119 -6.69 9.96 11.16
CA SER A 119 -7.99 10.67 11.24
C SER A 119 -9.19 9.77 10.98
N LEU A 120 -8.99 8.66 10.26
CA LEU A 120 -10.06 7.74 9.87
C LEU A 120 -10.71 7.10 11.11
N LYS A 121 -12.03 6.99 11.08
CA LYS A 121 -12.83 6.44 12.17
C LYS A 121 -13.43 5.09 11.80
N LYS A 122 -13.56 4.22 12.80
CA LYS A 122 -14.21 2.92 12.64
C LYS A 122 -15.67 3.11 12.23
N ASN A 123 -16.12 2.29 11.31
CA ASN A 123 -17.52 2.20 10.92
C ASN A 123 -18.30 1.28 11.89
N THR A 124 -19.54 0.96 11.58
CA THR A 124 -20.44 0.19 12.48
C THR A 124 -20.19 -1.30 12.49
N HIS A 125 -19.59 -1.85 11.43
CA HIS A 125 -19.29 -3.29 11.33
C HIS A 125 -17.93 -3.62 11.97
N LYS A 126 -17.67 -4.91 12.20
CA LYS A 126 -16.40 -5.39 12.75
C LYS A 126 -15.35 -5.52 11.65
N HIS A 127 -14.08 -5.43 12.02
CA HIS A 127 -12.98 -5.83 11.15
C HIS A 127 -13.14 -7.31 10.74
N GLY A 128 -12.84 -7.63 9.50
CA GLY A 128 -12.99 -8.98 8.94
C GLY A 128 -14.41 -9.36 8.50
N GLU A 129 -15.41 -8.53 8.79
CA GLU A 129 -16.81 -8.84 8.44
C GLU A 129 -17.12 -8.62 6.97
N LYS A 130 -16.47 -7.62 6.36
CA LYS A 130 -16.68 -7.25 4.96
C LYS A 130 -15.36 -7.00 4.25
N PHE A 131 -15.31 -7.39 3.00
CA PHE A 131 -14.31 -6.89 2.07
C PHE A 131 -14.72 -5.48 1.60
N GLU A 132 -13.86 -4.50 1.83
CA GLU A 132 -14.00 -3.14 1.36
C GLU A 132 -12.67 -2.68 0.78
N TYR A 133 -12.60 -2.51 -0.53
CA TYR A 133 -11.36 -2.10 -1.18
C TYR A 133 -11.00 -0.67 -0.77
N HIS A 134 -9.98 -0.54 0.07
CA HIS A 134 -9.47 0.74 0.56
C HIS A 134 -7.95 0.79 0.43
N SER A 135 -7.44 1.71 -0.39
CA SER A 135 -6.00 1.92 -0.57
C SER A 135 -5.29 2.24 0.75
N THR A 136 -5.98 2.88 1.69
CA THR A 136 -5.50 3.20 3.04
C THR A 136 -5.01 1.98 3.83
N ASN A 137 -5.53 0.79 3.55
CA ASN A 137 -5.04 -0.45 4.16
C ASN A 137 -3.60 -0.75 3.72
N THR A 138 -3.32 -0.61 2.43
CA THR A 138 -1.98 -0.84 1.89
C THR A 138 -0.99 0.24 2.34
N ASP A 139 -1.44 1.49 2.43
CA ASP A 139 -0.61 2.59 2.92
C ASP A 139 -0.20 2.35 4.38
N MET A 140 -1.13 1.85 5.20
CA MET A 140 -0.82 1.46 6.59
C MET A 140 0.18 0.29 6.64
N LEU A 141 0.08 -0.70 5.73
CA LEU A 141 1.08 -1.76 5.60
C LEU A 141 2.46 -1.20 5.23
N GLY A 142 2.52 -0.18 4.38
CA GLY A 142 3.77 0.53 4.05
C GLY A 142 4.42 1.15 5.29
N ILE A 143 3.64 1.81 6.14
CA ILE A 143 4.14 2.37 7.42
C ILE A 143 4.60 1.25 8.38
N ILE A 144 3.87 0.14 8.45
CA ILE A 144 4.25 -1.03 9.25
C ILE A 144 5.61 -1.58 8.80
N ILE A 145 5.84 -1.72 7.49
CA ILE A 145 7.12 -2.15 6.94
C ILE A 145 8.26 -1.25 7.42
N GLU A 146 8.10 0.07 7.31
CA GLU A 146 9.13 1.02 7.76
C GLU A 146 9.35 0.94 9.28
N LYS A 147 8.30 0.76 10.06
CA LYS A 147 8.40 0.63 11.54
C LYS A 147 9.10 -0.66 11.97
N CYS A 148 8.76 -1.80 11.36
CA CYS A 148 9.36 -3.09 11.72
C CYS A 148 10.82 -3.20 11.29
N THR A 149 11.18 -2.59 10.15
CA THR A 149 12.53 -2.71 9.58
C THR A 149 13.49 -1.61 9.96
N GLY A 150 12.97 -0.43 10.35
CA GLY A 150 13.76 0.80 10.49
C GLY A 150 14.30 1.34 9.17
N LYS A 151 13.87 0.79 8.03
CA LYS A 151 14.29 1.18 6.68
C LYS A 151 13.17 1.92 5.97
N LYS A 152 13.53 2.72 4.96
CA LYS A 152 12.54 3.24 4.02
C LYS A 152 11.92 2.12 3.20
N TYR A 153 10.63 2.27 2.86
CA TYR A 153 9.89 1.29 2.06
C TYR A 153 10.64 0.91 0.78
N ALA A 154 11.09 1.90 0.00
CA ALA A 154 11.81 1.66 -1.26
C ALA A 154 13.13 0.87 -1.05
N GLN A 155 13.85 1.12 0.05
CA GLN A 155 15.06 0.39 0.37
C GLN A 155 14.75 -1.08 0.68
N TYR A 156 13.75 -1.36 1.51
CA TYR A 156 13.36 -2.72 1.87
C TYR A 156 12.80 -3.47 0.65
N PHE A 157 11.99 -2.79 -0.18
CA PHE A 157 11.50 -3.31 -1.46
C PHE A 157 12.63 -3.74 -2.39
N PHE A 158 13.65 -2.88 -2.57
CA PHE A 158 14.81 -3.23 -3.38
C PHE A 158 15.55 -4.44 -2.83
N GLU A 159 15.84 -4.47 -1.53
CA GLU A 159 16.59 -5.55 -0.89
C GLU A 159 15.86 -6.91 -0.94
N LYS A 160 14.54 -6.92 -0.79
CA LYS A 160 13.75 -8.15 -0.65
C LYS A 160 13.12 -8.64 -1.94
N LEU A 161 12.85 -7.77 -2.89
CA LEU A 161 12.20 -8.14 -4.15
C LEU A 161 13.09 -7.87 -5.36
N MET A 162 13.48 -6.63 -5.63
CA MET A 162 14.15 -6.28 -6.88
C MET A 162 15.51 -6.97 -7.02
N ARG A 163 16.34 -6.93 -5.99
CA ARG A 163 17.66 -7.56 -6.01
C ARG A 163 17.59 -9.09 -6.15
N PRO A 164 16.79 -9.83 -5.33
CA PRO A 164 16.68 -11.28 -5.47
C PRO A 164 16.09 -11.72 -6.81
N LEU A 165 15.17 -10.93 -7.37
CA LEU A 165 14.60 -11.19 -8.70
C LEU A 165 15.60 -10.95 -9.85
N GLY A 166 16.72 -10.28 -9.57
CA GLY A 166 17.67 -9.87 -10.61
C GLY A 166 17.02 -8.88 -11.59
N ALA A 167 16.16 -7.99 -11.08
CA ALA A 167 15.48 -7.00 -11.92
C ALA A 167 16.51 -6.15 -12.69
N GLN A 168 16.30 -6.01 -14.00
CA GLN A 168 17.22 -5.32 -14.89
C GLN A 168 17.16 -3.80 -14.70
N ASP A 169 15.98 -3.27 -14.42
CA ASP A 169 15.72 -1.84 -14.31
C ASP A 169 15.16 -1.51 -12.92
N ASP A 170 15.31 -0.25 -12.51
CA ASP A 170 14.78 0.27 -11.26
C ASP A 170 13.25 0.46 -11.31
N ALA A 171 12.62 0.40 -10.15
CA ALA A 171 11.24 0.82 -9.93
C ALA A 171 11.23 2.19 -9.22
N TYR A 172 10.33 3.08 -9.65
CA TYR A 172 10.18 4.43 -9.10
C TYR A 172 8.85 4.58 -8.37
#